data_09cd8d2e1275aedd9898548e65abf8ff
#
_entry.id   09cd8d2e1275aedd9898548e65abf8ff
#
_cell.length_a   1.000
_cell.length_b   1.000
_cell.length_c   1.000
_cell.angle_alpha   90.00
_cell.angle_beta   90.00
_cell.angle_gamma   90.00
#
_symmetry.space_group_name_H-M   'P 1'
#
loop_
_entity.id
_entity.type
_entity.pdbx_description
1 polymer ?
#
loop_
_entity_poly.entity_id
_entity_poly.type
_entity_poly.pdbx_seq_one_letter_code
_entity_poly.pdbx_strand_id
1 'polypeptide(L)'
;MSAKAIAAGRARAASLGLDGLVKLREADLNQPIPFASGSFDVVMSLDVILHLCDRLSVFREVARVLIPAGKFLFTDAGVITGAISDEEIRLRAVHGNTQFVPPGFNENMLGLVGFQVIDCKDRTLSLLKAATGRLSARLGHREELEQLEGSSYFERQQRYLETVIDLSQRGAVSRLMYLAESRGE
;
A
#
# COMPACT_ATOMS: atom_id res chain seq x y z
N MET A 1 -8.87 3.72 -8.17
CA MET A 1 -8.58 2.55 -9.05
C MET A 1 -9.23 2.83 -10.38
N SER A 2 -8.65 2.43 -11.51
CA SER A 2 -9.24 2.72 -12.83
C SER A 2 -10.37 1.74 -13.18
N ALA A 3 -11.38 2.21 -13.93
CA ALA A 3 -12.47 1.35 -14.44
C ALA A 3 -11.94 0.14 -15.22
N LYS A 4 -10.84 0.31 -15.98
CA LYS A 4 -10.15 -0.77 -16.71
C LYS A 4 -9.63 -1.86 -15.76
N ALA A 5 -9.04 -1.49 -14.61
CA ALA A 5 -8.56 -2.46 -13.61
C ALA A 5 -9.72 -3.22 -12.94
N ILE A 6 -10.83 -2.55 -12.65
CA ILE A 6 -12.04 -3.18 -12.13
C ILE A 6 -12.61 -4.20 -13.13
N ALA A 7 -12.71 -3.83 -14.42
CA ALA A 7 -13.19 -4.74 -15.46
C ALA A 7 -12.31 -5.99 -15.59
N ALA A 8 -10.98 -5.81 -15.64
CA ALA A 8 -10.03 -6.92 -15.69
C ALA A 8 -10.11 -7.82 -14.44
N GLY A 9 -10.26 -7.22 -13.26
CA GLY A 9 -10.42 -7.96 -12.01
C GLY A 9 -11.71 -8.78 -11.97
N ARG A 10 -12.82 -8.23 -12.46
CA ARG A 10 -14.11 -8.98 -12.58
C ARG A 10 -13.99 -10.15 -13.54
N ALA A 11 -13.39 -9.94 -14.71
CA ALA A 11 -13.15 -11.02 -15.69
C ALA A 11 -12.29 -12.15 -15.09
N ARG A 12 -11.25 -11.80 -14.33
CA ARG A 12 -10.42 -12.80 -13.63
C ARG A 12 -11.18 -13.51 -12.52
N ALA A 13 -11.98 -12.82 -11.71
CA ALA A 13 -12.80 -13.46 -10.67
C ALA A 13 -13.77 -14.48 -11.28
N ALA A 14 -14.44 -14.10 -12.37
CA ALA A 14 -15.36 -15.00 -13.11
C ALA A 14 -14.61 -16.22 -13.68
N SER A 15 -13.42 -16.03 -14.30
CA SER A 15 -12.62 -17.14 -14.84
C SER A 15 -12.16 -18.16 -13.79
N LEU A 16 -12.13 -17.74 -12.51
CA LEU A 16 -11.77 -18.59 -11.37
C LEU A 16 -12.98 -19.10 -10.59
N GLY A 17 -14.21 -18.82 -11.03
CA GLY A 17 -15.44 -19.19 -10.33
C GLY A 17 -15.66 -18.46 -9.00
N LEU A 18 -15.06 -17.26 -8.85
CA LEU A 18 -15.09 -16.45 -7.62
C LEU A 18 -16.03 -15.25 -7.70
N ASP A 19 -16.78 -15.07 -8.77
CA ASP A 19 -17.67 -13.93 -9.01
C ASP A 19 -18.79 -13.78 -7.97
N GLY A 20 -19.24 -14.89 -7.37
CA GLY A 20 -20.16 -14.87 -6.23
C GLY A 20 -19.52 -14.47 -4.89
N LEU A 21 -18.21 -14.60 -4.75
CA LEU A 21 -17.47 -14.36 -3.51
C LEU A 21 -16.69 -13.03 -3.53
N VAL A 22 -16.24 -12.57 -4.70
CA VAL A 22 -15.43 -11.36 -4.87
C VAL A 22 -16.24 -10.25 -5.51
N LYS A 23 -16.46 -9.17 -4.77
CA LYS A 23 -17.13 -7.96 -5.26
C LYS A 23 -16.12 -6.83 -5.44
N LEU A 24 -15.92 -6.37 -6.67
CA LEU A 24 -15.02 -5.27 -6.98
C LEU A 24 -15.83 -3.97 -7.16
N ARG A 25 -15.43 -2.94 -6.41
CA ARG A 25 -16.04 -1.61 -6.43
C ARG A 25 -14.97 -0.55 -6.65
N GLU A 26 -15.28 0.45 -7.47
CA GLU A 26 -14.48 1.67 -7.58
C GLU A 26 -14.87 2.62 -6.44
N ALA A 27 -13.86 3.15 -5.73
CA ALA A 27 -14.06 4.14 -4.70
C ALA A 27 -12.80 5.02 -4.58
N ASP A 28 -13.01 6.28 -4.19
CA ASP A 28 -11.94 7.18 -3.75
C ASP A 28 -11.84 7.11 -2.22
N LEU A 29 -10.70 6.64 -1.73
CA LEU A 29 -10.46 6.49 -0.30
C LEU A 29 -10.16 7.83 0.42
N ASN A 30 -10.06 8.94 -0.30
CA ASN A 30 -10.08 10.28 0.29
C ASN A 30 -11.52 10.77 0.58
N GLN A 31 -12.53 9.97 0.24
CA GLN A 31 -13.93 10.18 0.54
C GLN A 31 -14.42 9.10 1.52
N PRO A 32 -15.57 9.30 2.17
CA PRO A 32 -16.16 8.27 3.04
C PRO A 32 -16.28 6.92 2.32
N ILE A 33 -15.88 5.85 2.97
CA ILE A 33 -15.94 4.50 2.41
C ILE A 33 -17.41 4.10 2.22
N PRO A 34 -17.85 3.70 0.99
CA PRO A 34 -19.27 3.53 0.66
C PRO A 34 -19.86 2.22 1.21
N PHE A 35 -19.70 2.00 2.49
CA PHE A 35 -20.26 0.89 3.25
C PHE A 35 -20.83 1.40 4.58
N ALA A 36 -21.82 0.71 5.12
CA ALA A 36 -22.39 1.03 6.43
C ALA A 36 -21.37 0.77 7.57
N SER A 37 -21.63 1.39 8.72
CA SER A 37 -20.85 1.10 9.93
C SER A 37 -20.99 -0.36 10.32
N GLY A 38 -19.91 -0.98 10.82
CA GLY A 38 -19.95 -2.37 11.29
C GLY A 38 -20.24 -3.40 10.18
N SER A 39 -19.78 -3.15 8.95
CA SER A 39 -20.03 -4.03 7.80
C SER A 39 -19.01 -5.14 7.62
N PHE A 40 -17.86 -5.06 8.28
CA PHE A 40 -16.72 -5.96 8.03
C PHE A 40 -16.11 -6.47 9.33
N ASP A 41 -15.74 -7.74 9.32
CA ASP A 41 -14.92 -8.37 10.37
C ASP A 41 -13.44 -8.00 10.22
N VAL A 42 -12.98 -7.85 8.96
CA VAL A 42 -11.58 -7.56 8.62
C VAL A 42 -11.51 -6.55 7.48
N VAL A 43 -10.64 -5.57 7.65
CA VAL A 43 -10.18 -4.68 6.56
C VAL A 43 -8.71 -4.93 6.30
N MET A 44 -8.32 -5.02 5.03
CA MET A 44 -6.91 -5.19 4.62
C MET A 44 -6.50 -4.15 3.59
N SER A 45 -5.32 -3.54 3.80
CA SER A 45 -4.75 -2.53 2.90
C SER A 45 -3.26 -2.80 2.69
N LEU A 46 -2.86 -3.15 1.47
CA LEU A 46 -1.48 -3.51 1.15
C LEU A 46 -0.82 -2.41 0.30
N ASP A 47 0.14 -1.69 0.89
CA ASP A 47 0.92 -0.61 0.27
C ASP A 47 0.05 0.50 -0.38
N VAL A 48 -1.10 0.82 0.23
CA VAL A 48 -2.03 1.88 -0.23
C VAL A 48 -1.97 3.10 0.68
N ILE A 49 -1.84 2.90 1.99
CA ILE A 49 -1.95 3.97 3.01
C ILE A 49 -0.96 5.12 2.75
N LEU A 50 0.25 4.81 2.29
CA LEU A 50 1.27 5.81 1.97
C LEU A 50 0.88 6.75 0.81
N HIS A 51 -0.14 6.42 0.03
CA HIS A 51 -0.62 7.24 -1.09
C HIS A 51 -1.82 8.11 -0.74
N LEU A 52 -2.37 7.99 0.47
CA LEU A 52 -3.55 8.71 0.91
C LEU A 52 -3.17 10.02 1.62
N CYS A 53 -3.85 11.11 1.26
CA CYS A 53 -3.49 12.45 1.75
C CYS A 53 -3.77 12.65 3.23
N ASP A 54 -4.85 12.07 3.74
CA ASP A 54 -5.28 12.15 5.15
C ASP A 54 -5.44 10.76 5.75
N ARG A 55 -4.34 10.25 6.32
CA ARG A 55 -4.33 8.93 6.96
C ARG A 55 -5.29 8.82 8.14
N LEU A 56 -5.43 9.91 8.91
CA LEU A 56 -6.30 9.90 10.10
C LEU A 56 -7.76 9.71 9.70
N SER A 57 -8.22 10.44 8.70
CA SER A 57 -9.58 10.28 8.17
C SER A 57 -9.82 8.90 7.59
N VAL A 58 -8.83 8.34 6.88
CA VAL A 58 -8.92 6.95 6.36
C VAL A 58 -8.99 5.94 7.49
N PHE A 59 -8.17 6.07 8.54
CA PHE A 59 -8.20 5.15 9.69
C PHE A 59 -9.53 5.25 10.46
N ARG A 60 -10.10 6.47 10.57
CA ARG A 60 -11.43 6.67 11.16
C ARG A 60 -12.53 5.97 10.35
N GLU A 61 -12.48 6.07 9.03
CA GLU A 61 -13.41 5.37 8.15
C GLU A 61 -13.27 3.84 8.21
N VAL A 62 -12.02 3.36 8.31
CA VAL A 62 -11.76 1.93 8.54
C VAL A 62 -12.35 1.48 9.88
N ALA A 63 -12.16 2.26 10.96
CA ALA A 63 -12.75 1.97 12.26
C ALA A 63 -14.29 1.93 12.18
N ARG A 64 -14.89 2.90 11.48
CA ARG A 64 -16.34 2.98 11.31
C ARG A 64 -16.94 1.75 10.60
N VAL A 65 -16.28 1.27 9.54
CA VAL A 65 -16.82 0.12 8.77
C VAL A 65 -16.54 -1.23 9.41
N LEU A 66 -15.62 -1.32 10.37
CA LEU A 66 -15.34 -2.53 11.13
C LEU A 66 -16.38 -2.73 12.24
N ILE A 67 -16.69 -4.00 12.52
CA ILE A 67 -17.42 -4.37 13.74
C ILE A 67 -16.54 -4.13 14.99
N PRO A 68 -17.10 -4.05 16.20
CA PRO A 68 -16.33 -4.11 17.44
C PRO A 68 -15.41 -5.35 17.47
N ALA A 69 -14.19 -5.20 17.89
CA ALA A 69 -13.11 -6.19 17.85
C ALA A 69 -12.70 -6.66 16.42
N GLY A 70 -13.21 -5.99 15.37
CA GLY A 70 -12.79 -6.21 13.98
C GLY A 70 -11.32 -5.90 13.76
N LYS A 71 -10.71 -6.52 12.76
CA LYS A 71 -9.25 -6.44 12.53
C LYS A 71 -8.93 -5.55 11.34
N PHE A 72 -7.90 -4.72 11.51
CA PHE A 72 -7.29 -3.96 10.44
C PHE A 72 -5.85 -4.42 10.21
N LEU A 73 -5.57 -5.00 9.05
CA LEU A 73 -4.23 -5.35 8.62
C LEU A 73 -3.79 -4.41 7.50
N PHE A 74 -2.67 -3.74 7.64
CA PHE A 74 -2.12 -2.96 6.54
C PHE A 74 -0.60 -2.99 6.50
N THR A 75 -0.05 -2.65 5.33
CA THR A 75 1.38 -2.43 5.13
C THR A 75 1.64 -1.00 4.71
N ASP A 76 2.74 -0.46 5.22
CA ASP A 76 3.28 0.85 4.85
C ASP A 76 4.75 0.73 4.50
N ALA A 77 5.09 1.00 3.25
CA ALA A 77 6.45 0.98 2.72
C ALA A 77 7.07 2.39 2.67
N GLY A 78 6.54 3.32 3.44
CA GLY A 78 6.99 4.71 3.54
C GLY A 78 7.47 5.11 4.94
N VAL A 79 7.87 4.15 5.79
CA VAL A 79 8.38 4.46 7.14
C VAL A 79 9.88 4.77 7.05
N ILE A 80 10.27 6.02 7.38
CA ILE A 80 11.67 6.47 7.36
C ILE A 80 12.35 5.97 8.63
N THR A 81 13.31 5.07 8.49
CA THR A 81 14.05 4.44 9.60
C THR A 81 15.53 4.81 9.63
N GLY A 82 16.01 5.56 8.62
CA GLY A 82 17.38 6.02 8.52
C GLY A 82 17.53 7.29 7.69
N ALA A 83 18.74 7.68 7.39
CA ALA A 83 19.02 8.89 6.60
C ALA A 83 18.52 8.73 5.15
N ILE A 84 17.79 9.72 4.67
CA ILE A 84 17.25 9.79 3.31
C ILE A 84 17.36 11.24 2.79
N SER A 85 17.76 11.41 1.54
CA SER A 85 17.86 12.71 0.88
C SER A 85 16.55 13.10 0.18
N ASP A 86 16.41 14.40 -0.10
CA ASP A 86 15.26 14.92 -0.88
C ASP A 86 15.17 14.32 -2.29
N GLU A 87 16.30 13.99 -2.90
CA GLU A 87 16.33 13.36 -4.22
C GLU A 87 15.79 11.93 -4.15
N GLU A 88 16.18 11.15 -3.17
CA GLU A 88 15.69 9.80 -2.95
C GLU A 88 14.19 9.78 -2.62
N ILE A 89 13.72 10.76 -1.85
CA ILE A 89 12.28 10.95 -1.62
C ILE A 89 11.55 11.18 -2.96
N ARG A 90 12.07 12.07 -3.82
CA ARG A 90 11.48 12.32 -5.15
C ARG A 90 11.49 11.09 -6.04
N LEU A 91 12.60 10.36 -6.09
CA LEU A 91 12.70 9.12 -6.86
C LEU A 91 11.76 8.03 -6.35
N ARG A 92 11.58 7.94 -5.03
CA ARG A 92 10.65 6.98 -4.41
C ARG A 92 9.19 7.37 -4.60
N ALA A 93 8.88 8.66 -4.75
CA ALA A 93 7.53 9.20 -4.94
C ALA A 93 7.15 9.39 -6.43
N VAL A 94 7.86 8.77 -7.36
CA VAL A 94 7.70 8.98 -8.83
C VAL A 94 6.30 8.60 -9.35
N HIS A 95 5.55 7.79 -8.63
CA HIS A 95 4.20 7.35 -9.00
C HIS A 95 3.06 8.24 -8.47
N GLY A 96 3.38 9.39 -7.93
CA GLY A 96 2.41 10.33 -7.39
C GLY A 96 2.60 10.59 -5.90
N ASN A 97 1.51 10.96 -5.23
CA ASN A 97 1.57 11.26 -3.81
C ASN A 97 2.10 10.05 -3.02
N THR A 98 3.19 10.27 -2.28
CA THR A 98 3.75 9.29 -1.36
C THR A 98 4.11 10.02 -0.08
N GLN A 99 3.44 9.67 1.01
CA GLN A 99 3.69 10.23 2.33
C GLN A 99 4.67 9.35 3.08
N PHE A 100 5.82 9.90 3.39
CA PHE A 100 6.79 9.28 4.28
C PHE A 100 6.51 9.72 5.72
N VAL A 101 6.66 8.78 6.65
CA VAL A 101 6.37 9.01 8.07
C VAL A 101 7.49 8.44 8.95
N PRO A 102 7.71 9.03 10.14
CA PRO A 102 8.65 8.45 11.12
C PRO A 102 8.06 7.19 11.77
N PRO A 103 8.89 6.34 12.40
CA PRO A 103 8.42 5.24 13.26
C PRO A 103 7.47 5.75 14.35
N GLY A 104 6.44 4.96 14.69
CA GLY A 104 5.44 5.33 15.68
C GLY A 104 4.31 6.22 15.16
N PHE A 105 4.43 6.81 13.98
CA PHE A 105 3.40 7.69 13.42
C PHE A 105 2.08 6.95 13.19
N ASN A 106 2.12 5.79 12.54
CA ASN A 106 0.91 5.01 12.26
C ASN A 106 0.26 4.49 13.53
N GLU A 107 1.06 4.05 14.50
CA GLU A 107 0.59 3.59 15.82
C GLU A 107 -0.15 4.70 16.56
N ASN A 108 0.40 5.92 16.56
CA ASN A 108 -0.25 7.09 17.17
C ASN A 108 -1.57 7.42 16.48
N MET A 109 -1.60 7.43 15.12
CA MET A 109 -2.82 7.72 14.36
C MET A 109 -3.90 6.65 14.62
N LEU A 110 -3.52 5.37 14.69
CA LEU A 110 -4.43 4.27 15.04
C LEU A 110 -5.03 4.46 16.44
N GLY A 111 -4.19 4.79 17.43
CA GLY A 111 -4.64 5.04 18.79
C GLY A 111 -5.67 6.17 18.90
N LEU A 112 -5.51 7.25 18.12
CA LEU A 112 -6.43 8.40 18.09
C LEU A 112 -7.83 8.05 17.57
N VAL A 113 -7.98 6.96 16.80
CA VAL A 113 -9.26 6.54 16.24
C VAL A 113 -9.78 5.22 16.82
N GLY A 114 -9.32 4.85 18.00
CA GLY A 114 -9.86 3.72 18.76
C GLY A 114 -9.30 2.36 18.38
N PHE A 115 -8.19 2.28 17.66
CA PHE A 115 -7.50 1.00 17.43
C PHE A 115 -6.48 0.70 18.54
N GLN A 116 -6.32 -0.59 18.80
CA GLN A 116 -5.16 -1.14 19.52
C GLN A 116 -4.27 -1.89 18.53
N VAL A 117 -3.01 -1.50 18.42
CA VAL A 117 -2.02 -2.26 17.66
C VAL A 117 -1.71 -3.55 18.39
N ILE A 118 -1.99 -4.70 17.78
CA ILE A 118 -1.74 -6.04 18.33
C ILE A 118 -0.35 -6.52 17.93
N ASP A 119 0.06 -6.22 16.70
CA ASP A 119 1.32 -6.69 16.16
C ASP A 119 1.87 -5.69 15.11
N CYS A 120 3.19 -5.54 15.09
CA CYS A 120 3.91 -4.76 14.08
C CYS A 120 5.14 -5.53 13.64
N LYS A 121 5.20 -5.91 12.37
CA LYS A 121 6.29 -6.70 11.80
C LYS A 121 7.01 -5.99 10.69
N ASP A 122 8.33 -5.99 10.75
CA ASP A 122 9.16 -5.55 9.63
C ASP A 122 9.05 -6.55 8.46
N ARG A 123 8.67 -6.03 7.30
CA ARG A 123 8.54 -6.75 6.04
C ARG A 123 9.47 -6.18 4.95
N THR A 124 10.49 -5.43 5.35
CA THR A 124 11.45 -4.78 4.45
C THR A 124 12.18 -5.81 3.57
N LEU A 125 12.54 -6.97 4.12
CA LEU A 125 13.16 -8.04 3.32
C LEU A 125 12.21 -8.59 2.22
N SER A 126 10.90 -8.61 2.47
CA SER A 126 9.92 -9.02 1.45
C SER A 126 9.80 -7.96 0.36
N LEU A 127 9.84 -6.67 0.72
CA LEU A 127 9.87 -5.57 -0.24
C LEU A 127 11.13 -5.63 -1.10
N LEU A 128 12.30 -5.83 -0.48
CA LEU A 128 13.59 -5.95 -1.17
C LEU A 128 13.57 -7.09 -2.19
N LYS A 129 13.12 -8.28 -1.79
CA LYS A 129 12.99 -9.43 -2.70
C LYS A 129 12.06 -9.13 -3.89
N ALA A 130 10.91 -8.52 -3.61
CA ALA A 130 9.95 -8.17 -4.65
C ALA A 130 10.50 -7.12 -5.62
N ALA A 131 11.17 -6.08 -5.12
CA ALA A 131 11.77 -5.03 -5.93
C ALA A 131 12.91 -5.58 -6.81
N THR A 132 13.81 -6.40 -6.24
CA THR A 132 14.91 -7.05 -6.97
C THR A 132 14.36 -7.97 -8.07
N GLY A 133 13.37 -8.81 -7.75
CA GLY A 133 12.74 -9.70 -8.75
C GLY A 133 12.06 -8.93 -9.87
N ARG A 134 11.35 -7.84 -9.54
CA ARG A 134 10.74 -6.96 -10.56
C ARG A 134 11.76 -6.27 -11.43
N LEU A 135 12.85 -5.76 -10.85
CA LEU A 135 13.94 -5.12 -11.60
C LEU A 135 14.53 -6.09 -12.61
N SER A 136 14.89 -7.31 -12.17
CA SER A 136 15.44 -8.36 -13.02
C SER A 136 14.47 -8.78 -14.13
N ALA A 137 13.20 -9.02 -13.80
CA ALA A 137 12.18 -9.40 -14.78
C ALA A 137 11.97 -8.30 -15.84
N ARG A 138 11.93 -7.04 -15.43
CA ARG A 138 11.78 -5.91 -16.36
C ARG A 138 12.99 -5.79 -17.29
N LEU A 139 14.21 -6.00 -16.79
CA LEU A 139 15.42 -6.01 -17.62
C LEU A 139 15.39 -7.14 -18.66
N GLY A 140 14.91 -8.34 -18.27
CA GLY A 140 14.75 -9.48 -19.17
C GLY A 140 13.69 -9.28 -20.27
N HIS A 141 12.74 -8.35 -20.06
CA HIS A 141 11.68 -8.00 -21.03
C HIS A 141 11.80 -6.57 -21.56
N ARG A 142 13.02 -6.02 -21.60
CA ARG A 142 13.27 -4.60 -21.90
C ARG A 142 12.63 -4.17 -23.22
N GLU A 143 12.91 -4.86 -24.31
CA GLU A 143 12.43 -4.50 -25.64
C GLU A 143 10.90 -4.48 -25.72
N GLU A 144 10.25 -5.50 -25.19
CA GLU A 144 8.80 -5.61 -25.14
C GLU A 144 8.17 -4.48 -24.32
N LEU A 145 8.74 -4.20 -23.13
CA LEU A 145 8.23 -3.17 -22.23
C LEU A 145 8.47 -1.77 -22.79
N GLU A 146 9.62 -1.50 -23.43
CA GLU A 146 9.87 -0.20 -24.07
C GLU A 146 8.91 0.07 -25.24
N GLN A 147 8.53 -0.97 -26.00
CA GLN A 147 7.51 -0.85 -27.05
C GLN A 147 6.11 -0.57 -26.46
N LEU A 148 5.77 -1.17 -25.31
CA LEU A 148 4.46 -1.07 -24.70
C LEU A 148 4.26 0.23 -23.92
N GLU A 149 5.25 0.65 -23.15
CA GLU A 149 5.14 1.75 -22.18
C GLU A 149 6.03 2.97 -22.50
N GLY A 150 6.94 2.81 -23.47
CA GLY A 150 7.94 3.82 -23.88
C GLY A 150 9.21 3.79 -23.04
N SER A 151 10.36 4.06 -23.70
CA SER A 151 11.69 3.98 -23.07
C SER A 151 11.84 4.92 -21.85
N SER A 152 11.28 6.14 -21.93
CA SER A 152 11.34 7.09 -20.80
C SER A 152 10.60 6.59 -19.55
N TYR A 153 9.46 5.92 -19.71
CA TYR A 153 8.74 5.33 -18.60
C TYR A 153 9.48 4.10 -18.08
N PHE A 154 9.99 3.26 -18.97
CA PHE A 154 10.82 2.10 -18.61
C PHE A 154 11.97 2.51 -17.71
N GLU A 155 12.83 3.46 -18.12
CA GLU A 155 13.98 3.92 -17.35
C GLU A 155 13.60 4.55 -16.00
N ARG A 156 12.50 5.28 -15.95
CA ARG A 156 11.97 5.82 -14.70
C ARG A 156 11.56 4.73 -13.72
N GLN A 157 10.94 3.65 -14.22
CA GLN A 157 10.60 2.48 -13.41
C GLN A 157 11.82 1.73 -12.89
N GLN A 158 12.87 1.62 -13.70
CA GLN A 158 14.12 1.00 -13.27
C GLN A 158 14.75 1.78 -12.12
N ARG A 159 14.92 3.10 -12.29
CA ARG A 159 15.45 3.98 -11.23
C ARG A 159 14.63 3.94 -9.96
N TYR A 160 13.30 3.89 -10.06
CA TYR A 160 12.44 3.72 -8.90
C TYR A 160 12.73 2.42 -8.15
N LEU A 161 12.83 1.29 -8.87
CA LEU A 161 13.12 -0.02 -8.25
C LEU A 161 14.52 -0.08 -7.64
N GLU A 162 15.53 0.49 -8.30
CA GLU A 162 16.88 0.63 -7.77
C GLU A 162 16.90 1.44 -6.48
N THR A 163 16.17 2.55 -6.44
CA THR A 163 16.02 3.38 -5.23
C THR A 163 15.33 2.62 -4.11
N VAL A 164 14.27 1.84 -4.40
CA VAL A 164 13.61 0.99 -3.40
C VAL A 164 14.58 -0.04 -2.82
N ILE A 165 15.40 -0.66 -3.67
CA ILE A 165 16.38 -1.67 -3.27
C ILE A 165 17.43 -1.03 -2.36
N ASP A 166 18.06 0.07 -2.78
CA ASP A 166 19.08 0.77 -2.03
C ASP A 166 18.57 1.23 -0.65
N LEU A 167 17.45 1.95 -0.62
CA LEU A 167 16.86 2.46 0.62
C LEU A 167 16.50 1.33 1.59
N SER A 168 16.03 0.19 1.07
CA SER A 168 15.70 -0.99 1.89
C SER A 168 16.96 -1.68 2.42
N GLN A 169 18.01 -1.82 1.60
CA GLN A 169 19.26 -2.49 1.99
C GLN A 169 20.02 -1.75 3.09
N ARG A 170 20.06 -0.43 3.03
CA ARG A 170 20.75 0.40 4.05
C ARG A 170 19.83 0.80 5.21
N GLY A 171 18.58 0.29 5.27
CA GLY A 171 17.65 0.55 6.36
C GLY A 171 17.17 2.01 6.45
N ALA A 172 17.21 2.75 5.35
CA ALA A 172 16.74 4.14 5.30
C ALA A 172 15.21 4.24 5.26
N VAL A 173 14.56 3.27 4.60
CA VAL A 173 13.10 3.14 4.57
C VAL A 173 12.71 1.69 4.85
N SER A 174 11.76 1.50 5.75
CA SER A 174 11.21 0.20 6.09
C SER A 174 9.79 0.03 5.55
N ARG A 175 9.43 -1.23 5.28
CA ARG A 175 8.05 -1.66 5.07
C ARG A 175 7.55 -2.35 6.33
N LEU A 176 6.66 -1.70 7.06
CA LEU A 176 6.06 -2.25 8.26
C LEU A 176 4.66 -2.80 7.95
N MET A 177 4.33 -3.93 8.57
CA MET A 177 3.01 -4.55 8.55
C MET A 177 2.40 -4.44 9.93
N TYR A 178 1.22 -3.83 10.01
CA TYR A 178 0.47 -3.60 11.22
C TYR A 178 -0.76 -4.50 11.27
N LEU A 179 -1.01 -5.09 12.41
CA LEU A 179 -2.29 -5.70 12.77
C LEU A 179 -2.87 -4.91 13.93
N ALA A 180 -4.02 -4.33 13.74
CA ALA A 180 -4.74 -3.56 14.76
C ALA A 180 -6.14 -4.11 14.97
N GLU A 181 -6.68 -3.92 16.17
CA GLU A 181 -8.04 -4.30 16.55
C GLU A 181 -8.83 -3.04 16.89
N SER A 182 -10.05 -2.94 16.37
CA SER A 182 -11.00 -1.90 16.74
C SER A 182 -11.50 -2.16 18.18
N ARG A 183 -11.36 -1.14 19.07
CA ARG A 183 -11.86 -1.27 20.45
C ARG A 183 -13.37 -1.20 20.57
N GLY A 184 -14.07 -0.79 19.47
CA GLY A 184 -15.48 -0.41 19.52
C GLY A 184 -15.65 0.91 20.29
N GLU A 185 -16.61 1.74 19.89
CA GLU A 185 -17.08 2.84 20.73
C GLU A 185 -17.90 2.31 21.89
#